data_3612a943f71087298c93b078d3f6f288
#
_entry.id   3612a943f71087298c93b078d3f6f288
#
_cell.length_a   1.000
_cell.length_b   1.000
_cell.length_c   1.000
_cell.angle_alpha   90.00
_cell.angle_beta   90.00
_cell.angle_gamma   90.00
#
_symmetry.space_group_name_H-M   'P 1'
#
loop_
_entity.id
_entity.type
_entity.pdbx_description
1 polymer ?
#
loop_
_entity_poly.entity_id
_entity_poly.type
_entity_poly.pdbx_seq_one_letter_code
_entity_poly.pdbx_strand_id
1 'polypeptide(L)'
;MRSRKTHIKTIIGLAVVVTAALSATPPRSMRMYVFDCATLKDRDPANYGLTRQQVESVDMADPCFLIVHPRGTLLWETGLNDAVYDRPEGGGAKHDKIDKSLKSQLAAVGYQSKDITYLAISHLHGDHSGNANDYAGSTWIAQKAERDYMFGPGLPENIHPTEYAALKNSRTKLITGDYDVFGDGSVMLILTPGHTPGHQSLLVKLPKTGAVVLTGDLYHFPGERTFHTVPIADKPETVASRSKLEALIQKNNAQLWIQHDMIGNRKLKKSPEFYE
;
A
#
# COMPACT_ATOMS: atom_id res chain seq x y z
N MET A 1 35.47 -3.58 -75.25
CA MET A 1 34.20 -3.36 -74.49
C MET A 1 34.49 -3.51 -73.00
N ARG A 2 34.51 -2.40 -72.22
CA ARG A 2 34.72 -2.41 -70.75
C ARG A 2 33.40 -2.16 -70.09
N SER A 3 32.87 -3.16 -69.33
CA SER A 3 31.66 -3.09 -68.55
C SER A 3 31.93 -2.29 -67.28
N ARG A 4 31.17 -1.18 -67.08
CA ARG A 4 31.15 -0.41 -65.82
C ARG A 4 30.15 -1.05 -64.88
N LYS A 5 30.61 -1.60 -63.75
CA LYS A 5 29.74 -2.02 -62.63
C LYS A 5 29.40 -0.81 -61.77
N THR A 6 28.12 -0.45 -61.71
CA THR A 6 27.58 0.60 -60.86
C THR A 6 27.28 -0.01 -59.47
N HIS A 7 27.95 0.44 -58.42
CA HIS A 7 27.66 0.05 -57.05
C HIS A 7 26.63 1.02 -56.48
N ILE A 8 25.43 0.51 -56.22
CA ILE A 8 24.40 1.22 -55.47
C ILE A 8 24.69 1.03 -53.96
N LYS A 9 24.99 2.14 -53.27
CA LYS A 9 25.13 2.15 -51.80
C LYS A 9 23.75 2.40 -51.20
N THR A 10 23.18 1.37 -50.57
CA THR A 10 21.96 1.47 -49.81
C THR A 10 22.31 2.10 -48.43
N ILE A 11 21.84 3.31 -48.17
CA ILE A 11 21.95 3.96 -46.86
C ILE A 11 20.74 3.52 -46.06
N ILE A 12 20.95 2.65 -45.05
CA ILE A 12 19.92 2.31 -44.06
C ILE A 12 19.93 3.40 -42.99
N GLY A 13 18.93 4.27 -43.06
CA GLY A 13 18.70 5.27 -42.02
C GLY A 13 18.13 4.62 -40.77
N LEU A 14 18.88 4.64 -39.68
CA LEU A 14 18.41 4.21 -38.36
C LEU A 14 17.53 5.31 -37.76
N ALA A 15 16.21 5.15 -37.74
CA ALA A 15 15.28 6.04 -37.08
C ALA A 15 15.36 5.77 -35.56
N VAL A 16 15.97 6.65 -34.80
CA VAL A 16 15.95 6.65 -33.35
C VAL A 16 14.60 7.21 -32.92
N VAL A 17 13.68 6.33 -32.48
CA VAL A 17 12.44 6.75 -31.83
C VAL A 17 12.77 7.15 -30.39
N VAL A 18 12.88 8.44 -30.13
CA VAL A 18 12.99 8.98 -28.78
C VAL A 18 11.59 9.00 -28.18
N THR A 19 11.26 7.98 -27.39
CA THR A 19 10.06 7.99 -26.55
C THR A 19 10.32 8.97 -25.39
N ALA A 20 9.80 10.19 -25.49
CA ALA A 20 9.76 11.11 -24.37
C ALA A 20 8.84 10.49 -23.29
N ALA A 21 9.42 10.11 -22.16
CA ALA A 21 8.64 9.77 -20.97
C ALA A 21 7.94 11.06 -20.49
N LEU A 22 6.62 11.14 -20.74
CA LEU A 22 5.79 12.18 -20.20
C LEU A 22 5.73 12.00 -18.68
N SER A 23 6.45 12.80 -17.93
CA SER A 23 6.23 12.93 -16.48
C SER A 23 4.82 13.48 -16.27
N ALA A 24 4.00 12.78 -15.49
CA ALA A 24 2.65 13.25 -15.19
C ALA A 24 2.71 14.62 -14.52
N THR A 25 2.03 15.61 -15.09
CA THR A 25 1.91 16.93 -14.47
C THR A 25 1.15 16.77 -13.15
N PRO A 26 1.64 17.33 -12.02
CA PRO A 26 0.92 17.26 -10.75
C PRO A 26 -0.52 17.76 -10.91
N PRO A 27 -1.53 17.06 -10.37
CA PRO A 27 -2.91 17.49 -10.48
C PRO A 27 -3.13 18.79 -9.71
N ARG A 28 -4.11 19.58 -10.14
CA ARG A 28 -4.51 20.81 -9.42
C ARG A 28 -5.20 20.53 -8.09
N SER A 29 -5.80 19.33 -7.94
CA SER A 29 -6.42 18.85 -6.70
C SER A 29 -5.89 17.45 -6.36
N MET A 30 -5.97 17.11 -5.09
CA MET A 30 -5.51 15.80 -4.59
C MET A 30 -6.44 14.69 -5.08
N ARG A 31 -5.84 13.54 -5.46
CA ARG A 31 -6.54 12.33 -5.89
C ARG A 31 -6.03 11.12 -5.12
N MET A 32 -6.92 10.16 -4.90
CA MET A 32 -6.56 8.86 -4.32
C MET A 32 -7.07 7.73 -5.21
N TYR A 33 -6.14 6.90 -5.70
CA TYR A 33 -6.43 5.68 -6.43
C TYR A 33 -6.40 4.50 -5.47
N VAL A 34 -7.28 3.52 -5.73
CA VAL A 34 -7.33 2.24 -5.00
C VAL A 34 -6.93 1.14 -5.97
N PHE A 35 -5.92 0.35 -5.60
CA PHE A 35 -5.45 -0.81 -6.35
C PHE A 35 -5.82 -2.08 -5.59
N ASP A 36 -6.18 -3.14 -6.31
CA ASP A 36 -6.34 -4.48 -5.75
C ASP A 36 -4.98 -5.19 -5.82
N CYS A 37 -4.23 -5.19 -4.71
CA CYS A 37 -2.91 -5.79 -4.67
C CYS A 37 -2.97 -7.30 -4.46
N ALA A 38 -3.96 -7.81 -3.67
CA ALA A 38 -4.20 -9.23 -3.54
C ALA A 38 -5.60 -9.55 -2.99
N THR A 39 -5.95 -10.82 -3.02
CA THR A 39 -6.99 -11.43 -2.19
C THR A 39 -6.34 -12.45 -1.28
N LEU A 40 -6.42 -12.24 0.01
CA LEU A 40 -5.95 -13.16 1.04
C LEU A 40 -7.06 -14.17 1.32
N LYS A 41 -6.80 -15.46 1.06
CA LYS A 41 -7.82 -16.50 1.05
C LYS A 41 -7.95 -17.22 2.39
N ASP A 42 -9.20 -17.61 2.73
CA ASP A 42 -9.52 -18.56 3.80
C ASP A 42 -8.93 -18.18 5.18
N ARG A 43 -8.99 -16.88 5.55
CA ARG A 43 -8.53 -16.42 6.87
C ARG A 43 -9.49 -16.89 7.97
N ASP A 44 -8.95 -17.47 9.03
CA ASP A 44 -9.75 -17.96 10.15
C ASP A 44 -10.18 -16.80 11.07
N PRO A 45 -11.50 -16.49 11.16
CA PRO A 45 -11.98 -15.41 12.02
C PRO A 45 -11.65 -15.61 13.51
N ALA A 46 -11.40 -16.84 13.96
CA ALA A 46 -11.03 -17.11 15.35
C ALA A 46 -9.73 -16.41 15.75
N ASN A 47 -8.78 -16.23 14.84
CA ASN A 47 -7.54 -15.48 15.10
C ASN A 47 -7.79 -14.01 15.46
N TYR A 48 -8.96 -13.49 15.11
CA TYR A 48 -9.41 -12.09 15.34
C TYR A 48 -10.48 -11.99 16.43
N GLY A 49 -10.65 -13.07 17.22
CA GLY A 49 -11.66 -13.15 18.27
C GLY A 49 -13.09 -13.18 17.77
N LEU A 50 -13.30 -13.60 16.52
CA LEU A 50 -14.60 -13.66 15.86
C LEU A 50 -15.00 -15.11 15.54
N THR A 51 -16.30 -15.37 15.44
CA THR A 51 -16.84 -16.61 14.88
C THR A 51 -17.07 -16.46 13.38
N ARG A 52 -17.23 -17.58 12.66
CA ARG A 52 -17.56 -17.58 11.23
C ARG A 52 -18.84 -16.80 10.90
N GLN A 53 -19.81 -16.82 11.80
CA GLN A 53 -21.10 -16.13 11.65
C GLN A 53 -21.00 -14.61 11.83
N GLN A 54 -19.92 -14.13 12.44
CA GLN A 54 -19.68 -12.69 12.70
C GLN A 54 -18.91 -12.00 11.56
N VAL A 55 -18.55 -12.74 10.51
CA VAL A 55 -17.90 -12.20 9.32
C VAL A 55 -18.71 -12.53 8.06
N GLU A 56 -18.80 -11.56 7.14
CA GLU A 56 -19.50 -11.76 5.86
C GLU A 56 -18.62 -12.55 4.86
N SER A 57 -17.31 -12.43 4.96
CA SER A 57 -16.31 -13.12 4.14
C SER A 57 -15.17 -13.61 5.02
N VAL A 58 -14.60 -14.77 4.73
CA VAL A 58 -13.33 -15.25 5.27
C VAL A 58 -12.15 -14.89 4.37
N ASP A 59 -12.42 -14.52 3.11
CA ASP A 59 -11.42 -13.89 2.27
C ASP A 59 -11.27 -12.42 2.68
N MET A 60 -10.04 -11.94 2.64
CA MET A 60 -9.69 -10.55 2.93
C MET A 60 -9.20 -9.85 1.67
N ALA A 61 -9.55 -8.56 1.54
CA ALA A 61 -8.94 -7.69 0.55
C ALA A 61 -7.51 -7.29 0.98
N ASP A 62 -6.69 -6.97 0.00
CA ASP A 62 -5.37 -6.38 0.21
C ASP A 62 -5.20 -5.19 -0.75
N PRO A 63 -5.81 -4.04 -0.45
CA PRO A 63 -5.69 -2.85 -1.29
C PRO A 63 -4.42 -2.06 -1.00
N CYS A 64 -3.83 -1.50 -2.08
CA CYS A 64 -2.81 -0.46 -2.02
C CYS A 64 -3.42 0.87 -2.48
N PHE A 65 -2.82 2.00 -2.07
CA PHE A 65 -3.37 3.30 -2.37
C PHE A 65 -2.27 4.24 -2.90
N LEU A 66 -2.56 4.94 -4.00
CA LEU A 66 -1.72 6.05 -4.47
C LEU A 66 -2.43 7.37 -4.21
N ILE A 67 -1.86 8.18 -3.35
CA ILE A 67 -2.29 9.55 -3.12
C ILE A 67 -1.43 10.47 -3.98
N VAL A 68 -2.07 11.16 -4.93
CA VAL A 68 -1.43 12.14 -5.81
C VAL A 68 -1.81 13.53 -5.30
N HIS A 69 -0.83 14.20 -4.71
CA HIS A 69 -0.96 15.53 -4.12
C HIS A 69 -0.21 16.56 -4.97
N PRO A 70 -0.59 17.86 -5.00
CA PRO A 70 0.17 18.89 -5.73
C PRO A 70 1.65 19.00 -5.35
N ARG A 71 2.03 18.52 -4.16
CA ARG A 71 3.43 18.53 -3.65
C ARG A 71 4.18 17.20 -3.82
N GLY A 72 3.59 16.20 -4.48
CA GLY A 72 4.20 14.90 -4.71
C GLY A 72 3.21 13.74 -4.57
N THR A 73 3.74 12.52 -4.53
CA THR A 73 2.94 11.30 -4.42
C THR A 73 3.27 10.55 -3.14
N LEU A 74 2.27 9.90 -2.55
CA LEU A 74 2.44 8.93 -1.48
C LEU A 74 1.87 7.60 -1.94
N LEU A 75 2.70 6.56 -1.97
CA LEU A 75 2.23 5.18 -2.04
C LEU A 75 2.02 4.69 -0.60
N TRP A 76 0.80 4.32 -0.30
CA TRP A 76 0.39 3.70 0.96
C TRP A 76 0.13 2.23 0.74
N GLU A 77 0.87 1.37 1.42
CA GLU A 77 0.97 -0.07 1.26
C GLU A 77 1.60 -0.51 -0.07
N THR A 78 2.19 -1.67 -0.09
CA THR A 78 2.77 -2.27 -1.29
C THR A 78 2.19 -3.65 -1.62
N GLY A 79 1.26 -4.13 -0.79
CA GLY A 79 0.56 -5.38 -0.98
C GLY A 79 1.45 -6.61 -0.87
N LEU A 80 0.85 -7.74 -1.11
CA LEU A 80 1.53 -9.03 -1.17
C LEU A 80 2.53 -9.04 -2.32
N ASN A 81 3.64 -9.76 -2.14
CA ASN A 81 4.75 -9.80 -3.11
C ASN A 81 4.28 -10.29 -4.50
N ASP A 82 4.55 -9.50 -5.53
CA ASP A 82 4.17 -9.80 -6.92
C ASP A 82 4.75 -11.15 -7.42
N ALA A 83 5.83 -11.69 -6.81
CA ALA A 83 6.32 -13.02 -7.12
C ALA A 83 5.32 -14.14 -6.79
N VAL A 84 4.32 -13.87 -5.97
CA VAL A 84 3.20 -14.78 -5.73
C VAL A 84 2.32 -14.92 -6.97
N TYR A 85 2.24 -13.86 -7.80
CA TYR A 85 1.49 -13.84 -9.06
C TYR A 85 1.97 -14.89 -10.08
N ASP A 86 3.28 -15.12 -10.14
CA ASP A 86 3.90 -16.05 -11.11
C ASP A 86 3.87 -17.52 -10.65
N ARG A 87 3.31 -17.82 -9.47
CA ARG A 87 3.23 -19.17 -8.95
C ARG A 87 1.92 -19.85 -9.35
N PRO A 88 1.94 -21.01 -10.04
CA PRO A 88 0.74 -21.70 -10.53
C PRO A 88 -0.27 -22.09 -9.44
N GLU A 89 0.17 -22.13 -8.18
CA GLU A 89 -0.63 -22.62 -7.04
C GLU A 89 -0.91 -21.53 -5.98
N GLY A 90 -0.70 -20.23 -6.30
CA GLY A 90 -0.80 -19.16 -5.31
C GLY A 90 0.27 -19.32 -4.22
N GLY A 91 1.31 -18.52 -4.25
CA GLY A 91 2.52 -18.80 -3.46
C GLY A 91 2.52 -18.25 -2.05
N GLY A 92 1.39 -17.79 -1.53
CA GLY A 92 1.23 -17.38 -0.14
C GLY A 92 0.69 -18.53 0.73
N ALA A 93 0.52 -18.26 2.03
CA ALA A 93 -0.22 -19.18 2.86
C ALA A 93 -1.64 -19.33 2.29
N LYS A 94 -2.03 -20.57 1.95
CA LYS A 94 -3.39 -20.93 1.58
C LYS A 94 -3.97 -20.33 0.27
N HIS A 95 -3.18 -20.25 -0.81
CA HIS A 95 -3.72 -19.87 -2.13
C HIS A 95 -4.11 -18.39 -2.28
N ASP A 96 -3.42 -17.49 -1.59
CA ASP A 96 -3.57 -16.05 -1.81
C ASP A 96 -3.40 -15.72 -3.29
N LYS A 97 -4.14 -14.73 -3.79
CA LYS A 97 -4.26 -14.48 -5.22
C LYS A 97 -3.95 -13.02 -5.55
N ILE A 98 -3.08 -12.83 -6.53
CA ILE A 98 -2.81 -11.55 -7.18
C ILE A 98 -3.33 -11.63 -8.61
N ASP A 99 -4.27 -10.78 -9.00
CA ASP A 99 -4.79 -10.73 -10.37
C ASP A 99 -3.97 -9.79 -11.26
N LYS A 100 -3.41 -8.72 -10.69
CA LYS A 100 -2.58 -7.74 -11.40
C LYS A 100 -1.52 -7.21 -10.45
N SER A 101 -0.27 -7.18 -10.90
CA SER A 101 0.82 -6.61 -10.12
C SER A 101 0.58 -5.14 -9.79
N LEU A 102 1.06 -4.67 -8.62
CA LEU A 102 0.98 -3.26 -8.24
C LEU A 102 1.65 -2.36 -9.29
N LYS A 103 2.80 -2.78 -9.84
CA LYS A 103 3.50 -2.05 -10.91
C LYS A 103 2.64 -1.85 -12.14
N SER A 104 1.91 -2.89 -12.58
CA SER A 104 1.05 -2.80 -13.76
C SER A 104 -0.13 -1.86 -13.54
N GLN A 105 -0.70 -1.85 -12.33
CA GLN A 105 -1.81 -0.98 -11.96
C GLN A 105 -1.37 0.49 -11.85
N LEU A 106 -0.19 0.77 -11.27
CA LEU A 106 0.42 2.11 -11.27
C LEU A 106 0.68 2.61 -12.69
N ALA A 107 1.25 1.77 -13.57
CA ALA A 107 1.52 2.11 -14.96
C ALA A 107 0.23 2.46 -15.73
N ALA A 108 -0.87 1.76 -15.45
CA ALA A 108 -2.17 2.02 -16.08
C ALA A 108 -2.74 3.41 -15.76
N VAL A 109 -2.32 4.04 -14.65
CA VAL A 109 -2.69 5.41 -14.27
C VAL A 109 -1.55 6.42 -14.49
N GLY A 110 -0.48 6.01 -15.20
CA GLY A 110 0.61 6.89 -15.64
C GLY A 110 1.74 7.07 -14.63
N TYR A 111 1.85 6.21 -13.61
CA TYR A 111 2.91 6.26 -12.60
C TYR A 111 3.82 5.03 -12.66
N GLN A 112 5.07 5.22 -12.30
CA GLN A 112 6.08 4.18 -12.13
C GLN A 112 6.73 4.31 -10.76
N SER A 113 7.50 3.31 -10.32
CA SER A 113 8.19 3.35 -9.01
C SER A 113 9.03 4.62 -8.81
N LYS A 114 9.67 5.12 -9.86
CA LYS A 114 10.48 6.36 -9.84
C LYS A 114 9.66 7.64 -9.61
N ASP A 115 8.35 7.61 -9.86
CA ASP A 115 7.45 8.75 -9.72
C ASP A 115 6.83 8.84 -8.31
N ILE A 116 7.17 7.87 -7.44
CA ILE A 116 6.73 7.84 -6.06
C ILE A 116 7.68 8.68 -5.20
N THR A 117 7.16 9.80 -4.67
CA THR A 117 7.93 10.71 -3.81
C THR A 117 8.13 10.12 -2.42
N TYR A 118 7.05 9.62 -1.84
CA TYR A 118 7.00 9.03 -0.50
C TYR A 118 6.43 7.62 -0.55
N LEU A 119 7.04 6.74 0.22
CA LEU A 119 6.49 5.43 0.57
C LEU A 119 6.12 5.44 2.05
N ALA A 120 4.96 4.91 2.40
CA ALA A 120 4.64 4.54 3.77
C ALA A 120 3.88 3.21 3.76
N ILE A 121 4.18 2.35 4.70
CA ILE A 121 3.46 1.10 4.98
C ILE A 121 2.90 1.19 6.39
N SER A 122 1.77 0.54 6.64
CA SER A 122 1.22 0.51 7.99
C SER A 122 2.15 -0.24 8.95
N HIS A 123 2.71 -1.36 8.49
CA HIS A 123 3.63 -2.21 9.26
C HIS A 123 4.37 -3.21 8.35
N LEU A 124 5.15 -4.12 8.97
CA LEU A 124 6.11 -4.99 8.28
C LEU A 124 5.52 -6.26 7.64
N HIS A 125 4.27 -6.65 7.88
CA HIS A 125 3.74 -7.91 7.35
C HIS A 125 3.76 -7.95 5.83
N GLY A 126 3.86 -9.16 5.25
CA GLY A 126 4.16 -9.36 3.83
C GLY A 126 3.06 -8.84 2.88
N ASP A 127 1.82 -8.80 3.32
CA ASP A 127 0.68 -8.24 2.59
C ASP A 127 0.62 -6.70 2.62
N HIS A 128 1.51 -6.04 3.38
CA HIS A 128 1.69 -4.58 3.38
C HIS A 128 3.04 -4.17 2.80
N SER A 129 4.07 -4.99 3.02
CA SER A 129 5.45 -4.68 2.67
C SER A 129 6.02 -5.51 1.51
N GLY A 130 5.25 -6.43 0.93
CA GLY A 130 5.72 -7.46 0.01
C GLY A 130 6.46 -6.96 -1.23
N ASN A 131 6.11 -5.76 -1.72
CA ASN A 131 6.80 -5.13 -2.85
C ASN A 131 7.62 -3.90 -2.46
N ALA A 132 7.91 -3.68 -1.16
CA ALA A 132 8.54 -2.45 -0.69
C ALA A 132 9.94 -2.21 -1.30
N ASN A 133 10.69 -3.25 -1.66
CA ASN A 133 11.96 -3.12 -2.36
C ASN A 133 11.88 -2.33 -3.66
N ASP A 134 10.79 -2.43 -4.38
CA ASP A 134 10.59 -1.76 -5.67
C ASP A 134 10.45 -0.25 -5.56
N TYR A 135 10.18 0.23 -4.35
CA TYR A 135 9.95 1.64 -4.02
C TYR A 135 11.04 2.21 -3.11
N ALA A 136 12.15 1.50 -2.92
CA ALA A 136 13.27 1.96 -2.08
C ALA A 136 13.95 3.23 -2.60
N GLY A 137 13.70 3.63 -3.86
CA GLY A 137 14.11 4.92 -4.42
C GLY A 137 13.33 6.14 -3.89
N SER A 138 12.14 5.91 -3.30
CA SER A 138 11.32 6.93 -2.66
C SER A 138 11.90 7.34 -1.30
N THR A 139 11.36 8.42 -0.71
CA THR A 139 11.60 8.67 0.72
C THR A 139 10.63 7.83 1.54
N TRP A 140 11.13 6.83 2.25
CA TRP A 140 10.33 6.01 3.15
C TRP A 140 10.02 6.77 4.44
N ILE A 141 8.74 6.95 4.76
CA ILE A 141 8.30 7.55 6.03
C ILE A 141 7.90 6.43 6.96
N ALA A 142 8.64 6.26 8.04
CA ALA A 142 8.47 5.14 8.96
C ALA A 142 8.47 5.57 10.42
N GLN A 143 7.59 4.98 11.23
CA GLN A 143 7.72 5.05 12.67
C GLN A 143 9.05 4.43 13.09
N LYS A 144 9.77 5.11 13.99
CA LYS A 144 11.07 4.60 14.47
C LYS A 144 10.92 3.21 15.08
N ALA A 145 9.87 2.96 15.86
CA ALA A 145 9.61 1.68 16.48
C ALA A 145 9.40 0.56 15.45
N GLU A 146 8.71 0.85 14.33
CA GLU A 146 8.51 -0.15 13.26
C GLU A 146 9.82 -0.47 12.55
N ARG A 147 10.57 0.57 12.16
CA ARG A 147 11.87 0.36 11.51
C ARG A 147 12.84 -0.42 12.39
N ASP A 148 12.89 -0.08 13.66
CA ASP A 148 13.76 -0.79 14.62
C ASP A 148 13.34 -2.27 14.74
N TYR A 149 12.04 -2.56 14.71
CA TYR A 149 11.51 -3.92 14.73
C TYR A 149 11.80 -4.65 13.41
N MET A 150 11.53 -4.03 12.24
CA MET A 150 11.78 -4.61 10.92
C MET A 150 13.23 -5.08 10.71
N PHE A 151 14.20 -4.35 11.26
CA PHE A 151 15.64 -4.62 11.07
C PHE A 151 16.35 -5.05 12.34
N GLY A 152 15.59 -5.29 13.39
CA GLY A 152 16.06 -5.80 14.68
C GLY A 152 16.15 -7.33 14.71
N PRO A 153 16.66 -7.88 15.79
CA PRO A 153 16.65 -9.33 16.03
C PRO A 153 15.27 -9.83 16.49
N GLY A 154 15.00 -11.11 16.29
CA GLY A 154 13.83 -11.78 16.87
C GLY A 154 12.53 -11.58 16.13
N LEU A 155 12.60 -11.36 14.82
CA LEU A 155 11.40 -11.37 13.97
C LEU A 155 10.74 -12.76 13.98
N PRO A 156 9.39 -12.83 13.94
CA PRO A 156 8.67 -14.09 13.77
C PRO A 156 9.06 -14.80 12.47
N GLU A 157 9.00 -16.15 12.45
CA GLU A 157 9.41 -16.95 11.29
C GLU A 157 8.60 -16.70 10.01
N ASN A 158 7.35 -16.25 10.16
CA ASN A 158 6.48 -15.90 9.04
C ASN A 158 6.76 -14.53 8.43
N ILE A 159 7.71 -13.77 8.96
CA ILE A 159 8.16 -12.51 8.38
C ILE A 159 9.28 -12.77 7.38
N HIS A 160 9.19 -12.13 6.22
CA HIS A 160 10.16 -12.29 5.13
C HIS A 160 10.96 -11.00 4.90
N PRO A 161 12.04 -10.75 5.66
CA PRO A 161 12.82 -9.50 5.57
C PRO A 161 13.40 -9.21 4.18
N THR A 162 13.51 -10.22 3.33
CA THR A 162 13.95 -10.08 1.93
C THR A 162 13.02 -9.22 1.09
N GLU A 163 11.74 -9.12 1.45
CA GLU A 163 10.73 -8.35 0.71
C GLU A 163 10.86 -6.84 0.89
N TYR A 164 11.49 -6.40 2.00
CA TYR A 164 11.72 -4.99 2.32
C TYR A 164 13.18 -4.65 2.61
N ALA A 165 14.11 -5.56 2.33
CA ALA A 165 15.53 -5.41 2.68
C ALA A 165 16.17 -4.12 2.12
N ALA A 166 15.74 -3.67 0.93
CA ALA A 166 16.25 -2.45 0.31
C ALA A 166 15.90 -1.18 1.10
N LEU A 167 14.82 -1.19 1.90
CA LEU A 167 14.44 -0.06 2.75
C LEU A 167 15.47 0.23 3.83
N LYS A 168 16.28 -0.73 4.22
CA LYS A 168 17.35 -0.55 5.23
C LYS A 168 18.29 0.61 4.85
N ASN A 169 18.55 0.75 3.55
CA ASN A 169 19.48 1.74 2.99
C ASN A 169 18.77 2.85 2.20
N SER A 170 17.43 2.88 2.19
CA SER A 170 16.66 3.92 1.51
C SER A 170 16.75 5.25 2.24
N ARG A 171 16.44 6.34 1.53
CA ARG A 171 16.21 7.63 2.17
C ARG A 171 15.01 7.48 3.10
N THR A 172 15.22 7.59 4.41
CA THR A 172 14.18 7.38 5.40
C THR A 172 13.91 8.62 6.22
N LYS A 173 12.64 9.00 6.32
CA LYS A 173 12.13 9.97 7.29
C LYS A 173 11.63 9.19 8.50
N LEU A 174 12.45 9.13 9.56
CA LEU A 174 12.00 8.55 10.83
C LEU A 174 11.10 9.52 11.57
N ILE A 175 9.96 9.02 12.01
CA ILE A 175 8.96 9.76 12.78
C ILE A 175 8.67 9.02 14.11
N THR A 176 8.15 9.77 15.06
CA THR A 176 7.62 9.23 16.32
C THR A 176 6.31 9.96 16.63
N GLY A 177 5.18 9.24 16.53
CA GLY A 177 3.85 9.82 16.65
C GLY A 177 3.21 10.15 15.31
N ASP A 178 2.21 11.03 15.35
CA ASP A 178 1.46 11.43 14.17
C ASP A 178 2.30 12.37 13.28
N TYR A 179 2.15 12.27 11.96
CA TYR A 179 2.98 13.03 11.01
C TYR A 179 2.17 13.51 9.80
N ASP A 180 2.33 14.78 9.45
CA ASP A 180 1.76 15.39 8.25
C ASP A 180 2.71 15.20 7.06
N VAL A 181 2.29 14.38 6.09
CA VAL A 181 3.12 13.97 4.96
C VAL A 181 3.48 15.15 4.07
N PHE A 182 2.51 16.02 3.78
CA PHE A 182 2.68 17.15 2.87
C PHE A 182 2.71 18.51 3.57
N GLY A 183 2.52 18.57 4.88
CA GLY A 183 2.60 19.79 5.68
C GLY A 183 1.41 20.74 5.51
N ASP A 184 0.22 20.22 5.16
CA ASP A 184 -1.01 21.00 5.02
C ASP A 184 -2.23 20.35 5.71
N GLY A 185 -1.98 19.29 6.46
CA GLY A 185 -3.01 18.55 7.20
C GLY A 185 -3.95 17.69 6.36
N SER A 186 -3.66 17.55 5.06
CA SER A 186 -4.51 16.76 4.14
C SER A 186 -4.22 15.26 4.21
N VAL A 187 -2.97 14.88 4.51
CA VAL A 187 -2.52 13.47 4.57
C VAL A 187 -1.70 13.26 5.83
N MET A 188 -2.26 12.52 6.79
CA MET A 188 -1.67 12.32 8.11
C MET A 188 -1.41 10.85 8.38
N LEU A 189 -0.17 10.49 8.69
CA LEU A 189 0.17 9.22 9.32
C LEU A 189 -0.18 9.31 10.80
N ILE A 190 -0.91 8.34 11.32
CA ILE A 190 -1.40 8.29 12.70
C ILE A 190 -0.76 7.08 13.38
N LEU A 191 0.05 7.30 14.40
CA LEU A 191 0.65 6.20 15.17
C LEU A 191 -0.44 5.43 15.91
N THR A 192 -0.55 4.12 15.63
CA THR A 192 -1.56 3.21 16.19
C THR A 192 -0.90 1.86 16.58
N PRO A 193 0.02 1.84 17.57
CA PRO A 193 0.75 0.65 17.95
C PRO A 193 -0.16 -0.41 18.56
N GLY A 194 0.29 -1.67 18.52
CA GLY A 194 -0.39 -2.81 19.13
C GLY A 194 -0.30 -4.04 18.25
N HIS A 195 -0.74 -3.98 16.99
CA HIS A 195 -0.54 -5.04 16.01
C HIS A 195 0.98 -5.25 15.76
N THR A 196 1.70 -4.17 15.50
CA THR A 196 3.16 -4.12 15.61
C THR A 196 3.58 -2.91 16.45
N PRO A 197 4.85 -2.83 16.90
CA PRO A 197 5.29 -1.74 17.79
C PRO A 197 5.19 -0.34 17.19
N GLY A 198 5.30 -0.23 15.87
CA GLY A 198 5.22 1.04 15.15
C GLY A 198 4.11 1.08 14.12
N HIS A 199 3.09 0.23 14.26
CA HIS A 199 1.94 0.25 13.36
C HIS A 199 1.36 1.65 13.25
N GLN A 200 0.93 2.02 12.04
CA GLN A 200 0.31 3.31 11.75
C GLN A 200 -0.89 3.16 10.82
N SER A 201 -1.85 4.07 10.95
CA SER A 201 -3.00 4.23 10.06
C SER A 201 -2.83 5.52 9.24
N LEU A 202 -3.63 5.70 8.19
CA LEU A 202 -3.58 6.90 7.34
C LEU A 202 -4.91 7.64 7.35
N LEU A 203 -4.88 8.95 7.62
CA LEU A 203 -6.01 9.87 7.38
C LEU A 203 -5.74 10.66 6.10
N VAL A 204 -6.70 10.64 5.17
CA VAL A 204 -6.66 11.43 3.92
C VAL A 204 -7.91 12.31 3.87
N LYS A 205 -7.74 13.63 3.67
CA LYS A 205 -8.85 14.59 3.52
C LYS A 205 -8.97 14.99 2.05
N LEU A 206 -9.83 14.32 1.34
CA LEU A 206 -10.08 14.54 -0.09
C LEU A 206 -11.06 15.68 -0.30
N PRO A 207 -10.84 16.57 -1.30
CA PRO A 207 -11.66 17.78 -1.49
C PRO A 207 -13.14 17.53 -1.72
N LYS A 208 -13.53 16.46 -2.41
CA LYS A 208 -14.93 16.12 -2.74
C LYS A 208 -15.46 14.94 -1.92
N THR A 209 -14.61 13.94 -1.67
CA THR A 209 -14.99 12.71 -0.95
C THR A 209 -15.10 12.94 0.55
N GLY A 210 -14.40 13.95 1.07
CA GLY A 210 -14.25 14.19 2.50
C GLY A 210 -13.10 13.39 3.12
N ALA A 211 -13.11 13.28 4.44
CA ALA A 211 -12.06 12.56 5.16
C ALA A 211 -12.27 11.04 5.10
N VAL A 212 -11.19 10.31 4.89
CA VAL A 212 -11.13 8.84 4.87
C VAL A 212 -9.99 8.40 5.79
N VAL A 213 -10.23 7.40 6.62
CA VAL A 213 -9.22 6.73 7.43
C VAL A 213 -8.99 5.33 6.88
N LEU A 214 -7.74 5.04 6.50
CA LEU A 214 -7.25 3.70 6.13
C LEU A 214 -6.60 3.10 7.36
N THR A 215 -7.11 1.95 7.82
CA THR A 215 -6.77 1.43 9.15
C THR A 215 -5.41 0.75 9.25
N GLY A 216 -4.84 0.26 8.11
CA GLY A 216 -3.89 -0.85 8.22
C GLY A 216 -4.55 -2.00 8.98
N ASP A 217 -3.80 -2.70 9.81
CA ASP A 217 -4.25 -3.85 10.59
C ASP A 217 -4.73 -3.50 12.00
N LEU A 218 -5.10 -2.24 12.23
CA LEU A 218 -5.78 -1.88 13.46
C LEU A 218 -7.16 -2.56 13.56
N TYR A 219 -7.76 -2.85 12.40
CA TYR A 219 -8.94 -3.69 12.20
C TYR A 219 -8.75 -4.51 10.93
N HIS A 220 -9.07 -5.82 10.99
CA HIS A 220 -9.04 -6.71 9.83
C HIS A 220 -10.45 -6.96 9.28
N PHE A 221 -11.40 -7.21 10.18
CA PHE A 221 -12.81 -7.41 9.84
C PHE A 221 -13.69 -6.32 10.46
N PRO A 222 -14.77 -5.90 9.79
CA PRO A 222 -15.76 -5.01 10.40
C PRO A 222 -16.33 -5.55 11.72
N GLY A 223 -16.40 -6.89 11.84
CA GLY A 223 -16.84 -7.57 13.05
C GLY A 223 -16.04 -7.23 14.30
N GLU A 224 -14.73 -6.98 14.17
CA GLU A 224 -13.89 -6.61 15.34
C GLU A 224 -14.34 -5.29 15.96
N ARG A 225 -14.77 -4.32 15.13
CA ARG A 225 -15.34 -3.06 15.62
C ARG A 225 -16.71 -3.26 16.22
N THR A 226 -17.56 -4.09 15.58
CA THR A 226 -18.95 -4.33 16.02
C THR A 226 -19.00 -5.11 17.33
N PHE A 227 -18.15 -6.12 17.50
CA PHE A 227 -18.14 -7.02 18.65
C PHE A 227 -17.05 -6.68 19.68
N HIS A 228 -16.29 -5.61 19.43
CA HIS A 228 -15.17 -5.13 20.30
C HIS A 228 -14.11 -6.21 20.57
N THR A 229 -13.84 -7.05 19.57
CA THR A 229 -12.80 -8.08 19.66
C THR A 229 -11.45 -7.54 19.20
N VAL A 230 -10.37 -8.17 19.64
CA VAL A 230 -8.99 -7.84 19.28
C VAL A 230 -8.31 -9.12 18.80
N PRO A 231 -7.46 -9.08 17.76
CA PRO A 231 -6.69 -10.23 17.33
C PRO A 231 -5.89 -10.85 18.49
N ILE A 232 -5.79 -12.18 18.50
CA ILE A 232 -5.10 -12.92 19.58
C ILE A 232 -3.62 -12.54 19.66
N ALA A 233 -3.00 -12.23 18.50
CA ALA A 233 -1.59 -11.87 18.42
C ALA A 233 -1.28 -10.43 18.82
N ASP A 234 -2.32 -9.55 18.89
CA ASP A 234 -2.13 -8.14 19.16
C ASP A 234 -1.76 -7.85 20.61
N LYS A 235 -1.06 -6.73 20.81
CA LYS A 235 -0.71 -6.23 22.13
C LYS A 235 -1.87 -5.42 22.72
N PRO A 236 -1.90 -5.24 24.07
CA PRO A 236 -2.94 -4.44 24.73
C PRO A 236 -3.06 -3.01 24.22
N GLU A 237 -1.99 -2.44 23.69
CA GLU A 237 -1.95 -1.09 23.10
C GLU A 237 -2.93 -0.92 21.93
N THR A 238 -3.32 -2.00 21.25
CA THR A 238 -4.33 -1.99 20.16
C THR A 238 -5.64 -1.34 20.63
N VAL A 239 -6.08 -1.58 21.85
CA VAL A 239 -7.33 -1.01 22.40
C VAL A 239 -7.23 0.51 22.51
N ALA A 240 -6.10 1.03 23.01
CA ALA A 240 -5.86 2.47 23.10
C ALA A 240 -5.73 3.11 21.71
N SER A 241 -5.06 2.42 20.78
CA SER A 241 -4.92 2.85 19.38
C SER A 241 -6.28 2.93 18.68
N ARG A 242 -7.16 1.94 18.89
CA ARG A 242 -8.54 1.96 18.37
C ARG A 242 -9.33 3.13 18.94
N SER A 243 -9.25 3.36 20.24
CA SER A 243 -9.94 4.50 20.90
C SER A 243 -9.46 5.85 20.34
N LYS A 244 -8.15 6.00 20.12
CA LYS A 244 -7.56 7.18 19.47
C LYS A 244 -8.10 7.36 18.05
N LEU A 245 -8.13 6.28 17.25
CA LEU A 245 -8.57 6.34 15.86
C LEU A 245 -10.06 6.65 15.76
N GLU A 246 -10.91 6.07 16.62
CA GLU A 246 -12.35 6.35 16.67
C GLU A 246 -12.62 7.84 17.01
N ALA A 247 -11.88 8.41 17.96
CA ALA A 247 -11.97 9.84 18.26
C ALA A 247 -11.56 10.72 17.07
N LEU A 248 -10.52 10.29 16.31
CA LEU A 248 -10.09 10.98 15.09
C LEU A 248 -11.15 10.92 13.99
N ILE A 249 -11.79 9.76 13.79
CA ILE A 249 -12.88 9.54 12.84
C ILE A 249 -14.04 10.51 13.16
N GLN A 250 -14.48 10.54 14.41
CA GLN A 250 -15.54 11.45 14.86
C GLN A 250 -15.18 12.91 14.64
N LYS A 251 -13.97 13.32 15.06
CA LYS A 251 -13.49 14.71 14.92
C LYS A 251 -13.46 15.20 13.49
N ASN A 252 -13.14 14.34 12.53
CA ASN A 252 -13.01 14.68 11.10
C ASN A 252 -14.24 14.30 10.28
N ASN A 253 -15.29 13.75 10.89
CA ASN A 253 -16.42 13.12 10.17
C ASN A 253 -15.92 12.19 9.06
N ALA A 254 -14.93 11.35 9.38
CA ALA A 254 -14.24 10.54 8.40
C ALA A 254 -14.95 9.21 8.14
N GLN A 255 -14.89 8.75 6.90
CA GLN A 255 -15.23 7.39 6.53
C GLN A 255 -14.12 6.45 7.04
N LEU A 256 -14.49 5.30 7.59
CA LEU A 256 -13.55 4.25 7.97
C LEU A 256 -13.47 3.22 6.85
N TRP A 257 -12.27 3.02 6.29
CA TRP A 257 -11.97 1.97 5.34
C TRP A 257 -11.03 0.96 6.00
N ILE A 258 -11.58 -0.20 6.34
CA ILE A 258 -10.82 -1.30 6.95
C ILE A 258 -10.05 -1.99 5.84
N GLN A 259 -8.74 -2.14 6.01
CA GLN A 259 -7.81 -2.65 5.01
C GLN A 259 -8.29 -3.97 4.42
N HIS A 260 -8.64 -4.93 5.27
CA HIS A 260 -8.95 -6.29 4.88
C HIS A 260 -10.46 -6.57 4.71
N ASP A 261 -11.33 -5.55 4.83
CA ASP A 261 -12.76 -5.71 4.57
C ASP A 261 -13.04 -6.02 3.10
N MET A 262 -13.19 -7.30 2.76
CA MET A 262 -13.47 -7.76 1.40
C MET A 262 -14.75 -7.14 0.83
N ILE A 263 -15.81 -7.05 1.63
CA ILE A 263 -17.12 -6.58 1.16
C ILE A 263 -17.13 -5.06 0.99
N GLY A 264 -16.50 -4.33 1.91
CA GLY A 264 -16.30 -2.89 1.79
C GLY A 264 -15.41 -2.53 0.60
N ASN A 265 -14.28 -3.25 0.45
CA ASN A 265 -13.32 -3.02 -0.64
C ASN A 265 -13.94 -3.21 -2.03
N ARG A 266 -14.84 -4.20 -2.21
CA ARG A 266 -15.56 -4.42 -3.48
C ARG A 266 -16.46 -3.25 -3.90
N LYS A 267 -16.89 -2.41 -2.95
CA LYS A 267 -17.72 -1.23 -3.20
C LYS A 267 -16.92 0.00 -3.58
N LEU A 268 -15.59 -0.03 -3.37
CA LEU A 268 -14.73 1.09 -3.69
C LEU A 268 -14.52 1.19 -5.21
N LYS A 269 -14.45 2.44 -5.70
CA LYS A 269 -13.94 2.72 -7.05
C LYS A 269 -12.51 2.20 -7.14
N LYS A 270 -12.21 1.48 -8.20
CA LYS A 270 -10.89 0.94 -8.47
C LYS A 270 -10.21 1.71 -9.60
N SER A 271 -8.88 1.74 -9.56
CA SER A 271 -8.08 2.25 -10.68
C SER A 271 -8.61 1.68 -12.02
N PRO A 272 -8.75 2.53 -13.09
CA PRO A 272 -8.24 3.92 -13.21
C PRO A 272 -9.13 5.02 -12.61
N GLU A 273 -10.29 4.70 -12.04
CA GLU A 273 -11.09 5.67 -11.31
C GLU A 273 -10.37 6.12 -10.02
N PHE A 274 -10.73 7.30 -9.51
CA PHE A 274 -10.11 7.88 -8.31
C PHE A 274 -11.15 8.59 -7.44
N TYR A 275 -10.75 8.84 -6.21
CA TYR A 275 -11.42 9.71 -5.25
C TYR A 275 -10.74 11.08 -5.22
N GLU A 276 -11.54 12.15 -5.13
CA GLU A 276 -11.08 13.53 -5.12
C GLU A 276 -11.74 14.33 -3.99
#